data_d38bb484e9c23a00cf4f97b8b2a6f389
#
_entry.id   d38bb484e9c23a00cf4f97b8b2a6f389
#
_cell.length_a   1.000
_cell.length_b   1.000
_cell.length_c   1.000
_cell.angle_alpha   90.00
_cell.angle_beta   90.00
_cell.angle_gamma   90.00
#
_symmetry.space_group_name_H-M   'P 1'
#
loop_
_entity.id
_entity.type
_entity.pdbx_description
1 polymer ?
#
loop_
_entity_poly.entity_id
_entity_poly.type
_entity_poly.pdbx_seq_one_letter_code
_entity_poly.pdbx_strand_id
1 'polypeptide(L)'
;MKAVVVTEQAAGTAGMKLVERPEPRAAINDVVVQVHASGFVGTELTWPSTWTDRLDRDRTPSIPGHELAGVVTALGYGTTGLSVGQRVFGLTDWTRDGTLAEYVAVEARNLAPLPGDVDFTVGASLPISGLTAWQGLFEHGRLQAGQSVLVHGAAGAVGSMVTQLARLAGAYVIGTGRAADRQKALDFGAQEFVDLENDVLEDVGGVDLVFDVIGGAIAKRSARLIRSGGTLVTIVGPSEARPADGLAVDFVVESDRAQLGEIVQRVRDGRLRTNIG
;
A
#
# COMPACT_ATOMS: atom_id res chain seq x y z
N MET A 1 -14.65 23.22 -3.30
CA MET A 1 -13.30 22.71 -3.17
C MET A 1 -12.71 22.35 -4.52
N LYS A 2 -11.37 22.46 -4.66
CA LYS A 2 -10.67 21.93 -5.83
C LYS A 2 -10.50 20.42 -5.70
N ALA A 3 -10.67 19.69 -6.80
CA ALA A 3 -10.47 18.26 -6.87
C ALA A 3 -9.95 17.86 -8.26
N VAL A 4 -9.14 16.81 -8.31
CA VAL A 4 -8.73 16.18 -9.57
C VAL A 4 -9.72 15.07 -9.87
N VAL A 5 -10.31 15.11 -11.07
CA VAL A 5 -11.27 14.09 -11.51
C VAL A 5 -10.79 13.36 -12.75
N VAL A 6 -11.30 12.14 -12.92
CA VAL A 6 -11.13 11.32 -14.12
C VAL A 6 -12.49 10.95 -14.70
N THR A 7 -12.58 10.87 -16.03
CA THR A 7 -13.82 10.59 -16.77
C THR A 7 -13.69 9.45 -17.76
N GLU A 8 -12.46 9.08 -18.11
CA GLU A 8 -12.18 8.06 -19.14
C GLU A 8 -10.90 7.30 -18.79
N GLN A 9 -11.03 5.99 -18.62
CA GLN A 9 -9.92 5.12 -18.23
C GLN A 9 -8.80 5.08 -19.28
N ALA A 10 -9.16 5.07 -20.57
CA ALA A 10 -8.18 4.99 -21.66
C ALA A 10 -7.25 6.21 -21.73
N ALA A 11 -7.65 7.35 -21.17
CA ALA A 11 -6.84 8.57 -21.15
C ALA A 11 -5.71 8.53 -20.11
N GLY A 12 -5.75 7.59 -19.15
CA GLY A 12 -4.76 7.46 -18.09
C GLY A 12 -4.56 8.78 -17.32
N THR A 13 -3.34 9.03 -16.88
CA THR A 13 -3.02 10.26 -16.13
C THR A 13 -3.16 11.54 -16.95
N ALA A 14 -3.06 11.47 -18.28
CA ALA A 14 -3.29 12.62 -19.17
C ALA A 14 -4.77 13.09 -19.16
N GLY A 15 -5.70 12.20 -18.77
CA GLY A 15 -7.12 12.53 -18.62
C GLY A 15 -7.52 13.16 -17.30
N MET A 16 -6.58 13.33 -16.36
CA MET A 16 -6.84 13.95 -15.05
C MET A 16 -7.10 15.46 -15.22
N LYS A 17 -8.18 15.95 -14.62
CA LYS A 17 -8.58 17.36 -14.72
C LYS A 17 -8.84 17.96 -13.36
N LEU A 18 -8.28 19.15 -13.11
CA LEU A 18 -8.59 19.95 -11.93
C LEU A 18 -9.92 20.65 -12.14
N VAL A 19 -10.86 20.46 -11.23
CA VAL A 19 -12.21 21.03 -11.29
C VAL A 19 -12.67 21.54 -9.91
N GLU A 20 -13.71 22.38 -9.90
CA GLU A 20 -14.42 22.73 -8.68
C GLU A 20 -15.53 21.70 -8.38
N ARG A 21 -15.60 21.25 -7.14
CA ARG A 21 -16.60 20.29 -6.62
C ARG A 21 -17.20 20.83 -5.32
N PRO A 22 -18.42 20.48 -4.96
CA PRO A 22 -18.93 20.71 -3.61
C PRO A 22 -18.03 20.07 -2.56
N GLU A 23 -17.89 20.69 -1.41
CA GLU A 23 -17.22 20.03 -0.27
C GLU A 23 -18.02 18.81 0.19
N PRO A 24 -17.34 17.72 0.56
CA PRO A 24 -18.02 16.52 1.05
C PRO A 24 -18.65 16.80 2.42
N ARG A 25 -19.74 16.07 2.72
CA ARG A 25 -20.35 16.06 4.05
C ARG A 25 -20.03 14.75 4.75
N ALA A 26 -19.74 14.82 6.05
CA ALA A 26 -19.55 13.63 6.85
C ALA A 26 -20.89 12.86 6.98
N ALA A 27 -20.94 11.63 6.51
CA ALA A 27 -22.03 10.70 6.76
C ALA A 27 -21.96 10.13 8.18
N ILE A 28 -22.84 9.21 8.53
CA ILE A 28 -22.80 8.51 9.83
C ILE A 28 -21.46 7.78 9.96
N ASN A 29 -20.74 7.99 11.08
CA ASN A 29 -19.41 7.45 11.38
C ASN A 29 -18.28 7.94 10.48
N ASP A 30 -18.53 8.91 9.61
CA ASP A 30 -17.48 9.56 8.82
C ASP A 30 -16.84 10.76 9.56
N VAL A 31 -15.70 11.16 9.05
CA VAL A 31 -15.14 12.50 9.27
C VAL A 31 -14.89 13.17 7.91
N VAL A 32 -14.89 14.48 7.88
CA VAL A 32 -14.30 15.24 6.77
C VAL A 32 -12.89 15.61 7.16
N VAL A 33 -11.94 15.32 6.28
CA VAL A 33 -10.53 15.66 6.44
C VAL A 33 -10.13 16.68 5.39
N GLN A 34 -9.53 17.79 5.85
CA GLN A 34 -8.76 18.68 4.99
C GLN A 34 -7.46 17.97 4.63
N VAL A 35 -7.27 17.66 3.36
CA VAL A 35 -6.12 16.90 2.87
C VAL A 35 -4.91 17.83 2.78
N HIS A 36 -3.83 17.46 3.45
CA HIS A 36 -2.54 18.14 3.38
C HIS A 36 -1.55 17.40 2.47
N ALA A 37 -1.68 16.09 2.39
CA ALA A 37 -0.93 15.25 1.46
C ALA A 37 -1.77 14.02 1.08
N SER A 38 -1.60 13.55 -0.13
CA SER A 38 -2.21 12.33 -0.67
C SER A 38 -1.16 11.53 -1.41
N GLY A 39 -1.06 10.22 -1.13
CA GLY A 39 -0.34 9.30 -1.99
C GLY A 39 -1.17 9.00 -3.25
N PHE A 40 -0.50 8.82 -4.37
CA PHE A 40 -1.13 8.42 -5.63
C PHE A 40 -0.10 7.75 -6.54
N VAL A 41 -0.52 6.66 -7.17
CA VAL A 41 0.24 6.00 -8.23
C VAL A 41 -0.63 5.86 -9.47
N GLY A 42 -0.06 6.10 -10.66
CA GLY A 42 -0.82 6.09 -11.91
C GLY A 42 -1.57 4.78 -12.19
N THR A 43 -1.13 3.66 -11.62
CA THR A 43 -1.79 2.37 -11.70
C THR A 43 -3.16 2.32 -11.01
N GLU A 44 -3.46 3.25 -10.09
CA GLU A 44 -4.80 3.35 -9.49
C GLU A 44 -5.89 3.58 -10.52
N LEU A 45 -5.54 4.21 -11.66
CA LEU A 45 -6.45 4.40 -12.77
C LEU A 45 -6.77 3.09 -13.54
N THR A 46 -6.11 1.99 -13.23
CA THR A 46 -6.45 0.67 -13.77
C THR A 46 -7.39 -0.13 -12.85
N TRP A 47 -7.59 0.34 -11.61
CA TRP A 47 -8.42 -0.36 -10.63
C TRP A 47 -9.92 -0.16 -10.95
N PRO A 48 -10.72 -1.23 -10.94
CA PRO A 48 -12.17 -1.13 -11.22
C PRO A 48 -12.89 -0.13 -10.31
N SER A 49 -12.49 -0.06 -9.03
CA SER A 49 -13.07 0.82 -8.02
C SER A 49 -12.91 2.31 -8.32
N THR A 50 -11.96 2.71 -9.16
CA THR A 50 -11.86 4.09 -9.65
C THR A 50 -13.04 4.46 -10.55
N TRP A 51 -13.61 3.49 -11.26
CA TRP A 51 -14.59 3.69 -12.32
C TRP A 51 -16.00 3.28 -11.93
N THR A 52 -16.14 2.26 -11.08
CA THR A 52 -17.44 1.72 -10.67
C THR A 52 -17.56 1.65 -9.14
N ASP A 53 -18.80 1.70 -8.66
CA ASP A 53 -19.12 1.47 -7.25
C ASP A 53 -19.26 -0.06 -6.96
N ARG A 54 -19.63 -0.40 -5.73
CA ARG A 54 -19.84 -1.80 -5.28
C ARG A 54 -20.97 -2.54 -6.00
N LEU A 55 -21.77 -1.84 -6.79
CA LEU A 55 -22.86 -2.38 -7.59
C LEU A 55 -22.56 -2.27 -9.09
N ASP A 56 -21.29 -2.10 -9.47
CA ASP A 56 -20.81 -1.91 -10.85
C ASP A 56 -21.45 -0.72 -11.59
N ARG A 57 -21.97 0.27 -10.86
CA ARG A 57 -22.51 1.49 -11.46
C ARG A 57 -21.39 2.49 -11.70
N ASP A 58 -21.45 3.15 -12.83
CA ASP A 58 -20.50 4.22 -13.21
C ASP A 58 -20.43 5.32 -12.13
N ARG A 59 -19.20 5.69 -11.73
CA ARG A 59 -18.90 6.75 -10.78
C ARG A 59 -18.34 8.00 -11.43
N THR A 60 -18.13 7.99 -12.74
CA THR A 60 -17.49 9.14 -13.40
C THR A 60 -18.40 10.39 -13.45
N PRO A 61 -17.84 11.57 -13.24
CA PRO A 61 -16.44 11.88 -12.93
C PRO A 61 -16.09 11.54 -11.47
N SER A 62 -15.14 10.62 -11.26
CA SER A 62 -14.67 10.19 -9.93
C SER A 62 -13.38 10.91 -9.52
N ILE A 63 -13.15 11.04 -8.21
CA ILE A 63 -11.91 11.57 -7.65
C ILE A 63 -11.03 10.38 -7.27
N PRO A 64 -9.83 10.20 -7.88
CA PRO A 64 -8.90 9.14 -7.51
C PRO A 64 -8.09 9.46 -6.25
N GLY A 65 -7.20 8.52 -5.88
CA GLY A 65 -6.39 8.59 -4.65
C GLY A 65 -7.08 7.92 -3.48
N HIS A 66 -6.35 7.09 -2.74
CA HIS A 66 -6.94 6.29 -1.66
C HIS A 66 -6.22 6.43 -0.32
N GLU A 67 -5.11 7.15 -0.26
CA GLU A 67 -4.38 7.38 0.99
C GLU A 67 -4.15 8.87 1.23
N LEU A 68 -4.20 9.25 2.49
CA LEU A 68 -4.12 10.66 2.90
C LEU A 68 -3.40 10.85 4.23
N ALA A 69 -2.94 12.09 4.41
CA ALA A 69 -2.70 12.69 5.70
C ALA A 69 -3.28 14.11 5.71
N GLY A 70 -3.90 14.49 6.84
CA GLY A 70 -4.57 15.78 6.93
C GLY A 70 -5.11 16.09 8.32
N VAL A 71 -6.06 17.02 8.37
CA VAL A 71 -6.67 17.50 9.62
C VAL A 71 -8.19 17.29 9.55
N VAL A 72 -8.77 16.72 10.60
CA VAL A 72 -10.22 16.54 10.71
C VAL A 72 -10.89 17.92 10.84
N THR A 73 -11.87 18.20 9.99
CA THR A 73 -12.62 19.48 9.97
C THR A 73 -14.08 19.32 10.40
N ALA A 74 -14.66 18.13 10.22
CA ALA A 74 -16.03 17.86 10.66
C ALA A 74 -16.18 16.39 11.06
N LEU A 75 -17.14 16.13 11.95
CA LEU A 75 -17.53 14.80 12.41
C LEU A 75 -18.95 14.49 11.97
N GLY A 76 -19.18 13.30 11.44
CA GLY A 76 -20.52 12.77 11.21
C GLY A 76 -21.16 12.27 12.49
N TYR A 77 -22.47 12.08 12.45
CA TYR A 77 -23.21 11.54 13.60
C TYR A 77 -22.66 10.14 13.97
N GLY A 78 -22.48 9.90 15.26
CA GLY A 78 -21.98 8.63 15.78
C GLY A 78 -20.45 8.45 15.70
N THR A 79 -19.72 9.39 15.12
CA THR A 79 -18.26 9.33 15.06
C THR A 79 -17.64 9.43 16.45
N THR A 80 -16.75 8.50 16.77
CA THR A 80 -16.01 8.44 18.03
C THR A 80 -14.51 8.24 17.79
N GLY A 81 -13.67 8.57 18.78
CA GLY A 81 -12.24 8.31 18.77
C GLY A 81 -11.41 9.25 17.87
N LEU A 82 -12.03 10.28 17.29
CA LEU A 82 -11.38 11.39 16.58
C LEU A 82 -12.03 12.71 16.99
N SER A 83 -11.31 13.82 16.79
CA SER A 83 -11.78 15.18 17.13
C SER A 83 -11.47 16.15 16.02
N VAL A 84 -12.28 17.20 15.89
CA VAL A 84 -11.98 18.32 14.97
C VAL A 84 -10.64 18.96 15.36
N GLY A 85 -9.81 19.28 14.37
CA GLY A 85 -8.45 19.77 14.55
C GLY A 85 -7.39 18.68 14.72
N GLN A 86 -7.79 17.41 14.83
CA GLN A 86 -6.87 16.30 14.98
C GLN A 86 -6.16 15.98 13.65
N ARG A 87 -4.85 15.81 13.71
CA ARG A 87 -4.05 15.28 12.60
C ARG A 87 -4.28 13.79 12.46
N VAL A 88 -4.53 13.33 11.24
CA VAL A 88 -4.85 11.94 10.91
C VAL A 88 -4.18 11.51 9.62
N PHE A 89 -4.04 10.21 9.43
CA PHE A 89 -3.64 9.57 8.18
C PHE A 89 -4.31 8.20 8.03
N GLY A 90 -4.45 7.71 6.82
CA GLY A 90 -5.06 6.40 6.57
C GLY A 90 -5.56 6.22 5.15
N LEU A 91 -6.42 5.23 4.97
CA LEU A 91 -7.03 4.84 3.69
C LEU A 91 -8.48 5.31 3.61
N THR A 92 -8.91 5.69 2.39
CA THR A 92 -10.34 5.82 2.07
C THR A 92 -10.92 4.46 1.65
N ASP A 93 -12.24 4.36 1.62
CA ASP A 93 -12.93 3.24 0.95
C ASP A 93 -12.64 3.28 -0.55
N TRP A 94 -12.34 2.12 -1.13
CA TRP A 94 -11.95 1.98 -2.54
C TRP A 94 -13.01 2.46 -3.53
N THR A 95 -14.29 2.44 -3.13
CA THR A 95 -15.44 2.74 -3.99
C THR A 95 -16.06 4.11 -3.73
N ARG A 96 -15.38 4.98 -2.97
CA ARG A 96 -15.80 6.36 -2.69
C ARG A 96 -14.89 7.36 -3.41
N ASP A 97 -15.31 8.64 -3.49
CA ASP A 97 -14.44 9.71 -3.96
C ASP A 97 -13.20 9.81 -3.07
N GLY A 98 -12.06 9.95 -3.75
CA GLY A 98 -10.75 9.77 -3.15
C GLY A 98 -10.10 11.07 -2.66
N THR A 99 -8.80 11.00 -2.52
CA THR A 99 -7.97 11.94 -1.76
C THR A 99 -7.27 12.99 -2.61
N LEU A 100 -7.38 12.92 -3.95
CA LEU A 100 -6.87 13.98 -4.83
C LEU A 100 -7.83 15.18 -4.86
N ALA A 101 -8.14 15.73 -3.68
CA ALA A 101 -9.02 16.87 -3.45
C ALA A 101 -8.58 17.61 -2.19
N GLU A 102 -9.06 18.87 -2.02
CA GLU A 102 -8.80 19.65 -0.80
C GLU A 102 -9.46 19.04 0.45
N TYR A 103 -10.59 18.37 0.28
CA TYR A 103 -11.32 17.71 1.36
C TYR A 103 -11.83 16.33 0.91
N VAL A 104 -11.88 15.39 1.86
CA VAL A 104 -12.43 14.05 1.62
C VAL A 104 -13.26 13.60 2.83
N ALA A 105 -14.37 12.91 2.58
CA ALA A 105 -15.14 12.23 3.62
C ALA A 105 -14.65 10.78 3.75
N VAL A 106 -14.24 10.39 4.97
CA VAL A 106 -13.62 9.09 5.26
C VAL A 106 -14.29 8.48 6.49
N GLU A 107 -14.50 7.18 6.50
CA GLU A 107 -14.91 6.46 7.70
C GLU A 107 -13.86 6.62 8.81
N ALA A 108 -14.27 7.13 9.96
CA ALA A 108 -13.36 7.43 11.07
C ALA A 108 -12.50 6.22 11.51
N ARG A 109 -13.03 5.01 11.37
CA ARG A 109 -12.32 3.75 11.71
C ARG A 109 -11.08 3.50 10.83
N ASN A 110 -11.05 4.07 9.62
CA ASN A 110 -9.98 3.89 8.65
C ASN A 110 -8.78 4.81 8.90
N LEU A 111 -8.89 5.72 9.87
CA LEU A 111 -7.89 6.74 10.13
C LEU A 111 -7.22 6.50 11.49
N ALA A 112 -5.89 6.66 11.50
CA ALA A 112 -5.09 6.71 12.72
C ALA A 112 -4.66 8.16 13.02
N PRO A 113 -4.44 8.53 14.30
CA PRO A 113 -3.81 9.79 14.66
C PRO A 113 -2.42 9.90 14.05
N LEU A 114 -2.12 11.01 13.39
CA LEU A 114 -0.78 11.32 12.91
C LEU A 114 -0.03 12.11 13.98
N PRO A 115 1.09 11.59 14.51
CA PRO A 115 1.91 12.30 15.50
C PRO A 115 2.35 13.69 15.01
N GLY A 116 2.45 14.66 15.92
CA GLY A 116 2.75 16.04 15.58
C GLY A 116 4.12 16.27 14.95
N ASP A 117 5.05 15.37 15.23
CA ASP A 117 6.44 15.36 14.74
C ASP A 117 6.61 14.61 13.40
N VAL A 118 5.55 14.01 12.83
CA VAL A 118 5.57 13.36 11.53
C VAL A 118 4.97 14.31 10.48
N ASP A 119 5.70 14.55 9.40
CA ASP A 119 5.22 15.37 8.28
C ASP A 119 4.02 14.72 7.58
N PHE A 120 3.11 15.53 7.03
CA PHE A 120 1.94 15.02 6.31
C PHE A 120 2.32 14.22 5.06
N THR A 121 3.39 14.61 4.36
CA THR A 121 3.87 13.87 3.18
C THR A 121 4.33 12.46 3.57
N VAL A 122 5.05 12.35 4.70
CA VAL A 122 5.43 11.06 5.27
C VAL A 122 4.18 10.28 5.68
N GLY A 123 3.25 10.92 6.41
CA GLY A 123 2.00 10.28 6.84
C GLY A 123 1.18 9.72 5.67
N ALA A 124 1.06 10.47 4.58
CA ALA A 124 0.30 10.05 3.40
C ALA A 124 0.97 8.94 2.57
N SER A 125 2.27 8.72 2.72
CA SER A 125 3.00 7.65 2.00
C SER A 125 2.99 6.29 2.71
N LEU A 126 2.41 6.22 3.92
CA LEU A 126 2.44 5.01 4.74
C LEU A 126 1.27 4.06 4.52
N PRO A 127 0.01 4.52 4.30
CA PRO A 127 -1.15 3.65 4.46
C PRO A 127 -1.16 2.47 3.50
N ILE A 128 -1.16 2.69 2.18
CA ILE A 128 -1.20 1.59 1.21
C ILE A 128 0.05 0.72 1.35
N SER A 129 1.23 1.32 1.25
CA SER A 129 2.49 0.58 1.20
C SER A 129 2.80 -0.13 2.51
N GLY A 130 2.59 0.56 3.64
CA GLY A 130 2.88 0.02 4.97
C GLY A 130 1.91 -1.07 5.39
N LEU A 131 0.60 -0.86 5.23
CA LEU A 131 -0.41 -1.88 5.54
C LEU A 131 -0.30 -3.10 4.63
N THR A 132 -0.07 -2.89 3.32
CA THR A 132 0.15 -4.00 2.38
C THR A 132 1.33 -4.85 2.82
N ALA A 133 2.45 -4.23 3.18
CA ALA A 133 3.63 -4.93 3.66
C ALA A 133 3.35 -5.66 4.99
N TRP A 134 2.69 -4.98 5.93
CA TRP A 134 2.36 -5.57 7.23
C TRP A 134 1.45 -6.79 7.10
N GLN A 135 0.30 -6.61 6.44
CA GLN A 135 -0.70 -7.68 6.29
C GLN A 135 -0.15 -8.85 5.47
N GLY A 136 0.55 -8.54 4.37
CA GLY A 136 1.14 -9.58 3.55
C GLY A 136 2.22 -10.39 4.25
N LEU A 137 3.06 -9.76 5.08
CA LEU A 137 4.11 -10.46 5.82
C LEU A 137 3.56 -11.24 7.03
N PHE A 138 2.74 -10.59 7.87
CA PHE A 138 2.44 -11.11 9.20
C PHE A 138 1.09 -11.81 9.30
N GLU A 139 0.06 -11.35 8.59
CA GLU A 139 -1.27 -11.98 8.63
C GLU A 139 -1.40 -13.11 7.60
N HIS A 140 -1.00 -12.84 6.36
CA HIS A 140 -1.11 -13.81 5.27
C HIS A 140 0.12 -14.72 5.16
N GLY A 141 1.31 -14.13 5.18
CA GLY A 141 2.58 -14.84 5.07
C GLY A 141 3.04 -15.50 6.36
N ARG A 142 2.53 -15.08 7.52
CA ARG A 142 2.88 -15.59 8.85
C ARG A 142 4.38 -15.69 9.10
N LEU A 143 5.12 -14.70 8.59
CA LEU A 143 6.57 -14.64 8.65
C LEU A 143 7.08 -14.78 10.10
N GLN A 144 8.08 -15.63 10.27
CA GLN A 144 8.77 -15.85 11.54
C GLN A 144 10.24 -15.43 11.44
N ALA A 145 10.83 -15.07 12.59
CA ALA A 145 12.25 -14.79 12.65
C ALA A 145 13.09 -16.01 12.19
N GLY A 146 14.16 -15.74 11.46
CA GLY A 146 15.05 -16.74 10.88
C GLY A 146 14.58 -17.34 9.54
N GLN A 147 13.36 -17.04 9.09
CA GLN A 147 12.90 -17.43 7.76
C GLN A 147 13.49 -16.52 6.66
N SER A 148 13.45 -17.04 5.42
CA SER A 148 13.89 -16.32 4.22
C SER A 148 12.70 -15.78 3.42
N VAL A 149 12.83 -14.53 2.95
CA VAL A 149 11.80 -13.85 2.15
C VAL A 149 12.40 -13.37 0.84
N LEU A 150 11.80 -13.77 -0.27
CA LEU A 150 12.07 -13.23 -1.59
C LEU A 150 11.07 -12.10 -1.87
N VAL A 151 11.58 -10.87 -2.04
CA VAL A 151 10.76 -9.67 -2.22
C VAL A 151 10.90 -9.16 -3.65
N HIS A 152 9.85 -9.26 -4.45
CA HIS A 152 9.86 -8.67 -5.77
C HIS A 152 9.65 -7.15 -5.70
N GLY A 153 10.38 -6.42 -6.56
CA GLY A 153 10.33 -4.96 -6.56
C GLY A 153 10.79 -4.33 -5.23
N ALA A 154 11.84 -4.87 -4.61
CA ALA A 154 12.31 -4.54 -3.26
C ALA A 154 12.64 -3.06 -3.02
N ALA A 155 12.89 -2.28 -4.07
CA ALA A 155 13.14 -0.84 -3.99
C ALA A 155 11.91 0.04 -4.32
N GLY A 156 10.77 -0.57 -4.66
CA GLY A 156 9.51 0.12 -4.95
C GLY A 156 8.76 0.57 -3.70
N ALA A 157 7.59 1.19 -3.85
CA ALA A 157 6.80 1.70 -2.73
C ALA A 157 6.46 0.59 -1.71
N VAL A 158 5.76 -0.45 -2.12
CA VAL A 158 5.41 -1.60 -1.27
C VAL A 158 6.64 -2.42 -0.92
N GLY A 159 7.47 -2.78 -1.92
CA GLY A 159 8.62 -3.66 -1.72
C GLY A 159 9.64 -3.12 -0.72
N SER A 160 9.84 -1.80 -0.64
CA SER A 160 10.73 -1.20 0.35
C SER A 160 10.20 -1.32 1.78
N MET A 161 8.88 -1.23 1.96
CA MET A 161 8.24 -1.47 3.26
C MET A 161 8.32 -2.95 3.65
N VAL A 162 8.07 -3.87 2.70
CA VAL A 162 8.22 -5.32 2.91
C VAL A 162 9.65 -5.65 3.33
N THR A 163 10.65 -5.15 2.60
CA THR A 163 12.07 -5.37 2.88
C THR A 163 12.44 -4.95 4.31
N GLN A 164 12.06 -3.73 4.69
CA GLN A 164 12.38 -3.20 6.03
C GLN A 164 11.65 -3.94 7.15
N LEU A 165 10.35 -4.19 7.00
CA LEU A 165 9.55 -4.88 8.01
C LEU A 165 10.00 -6.34 8.20
N ALA A 166 10.31 -7.05 7.11
CA ALA A 166 10.84 -8.40 7.17
C ALA A 166 12.21 -8.45 7.90
N ARG A 167 13.11 -7.48 7.61
CA ARG A 167 14.38 -7.34 8.32
C ARG A 167 14.18 -7.07 9.81
N LEU A 168 13.28 -6.16 10.17
CA LEU A 168 12.95 -5.85 11.56
C LEU A 168 12.36 -7.05 12.30
N ALA A 169 11.68 -7.95 11.59
CA ALA A 169 11.17 -9.21 12.13
C ALA A 169 12.24 -10.31 12.24
N GLY A 170 13.48 -10.06 11.82
CA GLY A 170 14.57 -11.01 11.89
C GLY A 170 14.63 -12.02 10.74
N ALA A 171 13.98 -11.72 9.61
CA ALA A 171 14.04 -12.54 8.42
C ALA A 171 15.31 -12.27 7.58
N TYR A 172 15.70 -13.26 6.78
CA TYR A 172 16.69 -13.11 5.72
C TYR A 172 15.99 -12.64 4.44
N VAL A 173 16.31 -11.43 3.98
CA VAL A 173 15.61 -10.79 2.86
C VAL A 173 16.45 -10.81 1.59
N ILE A 174 15.90 -11.38 0.53
CA ILE A 174 16.45 -11.36 -0.82
C ILE A 174 15.56 -10.45 -1.65
N GLY A 175 16.08 -9.31 -2.10
CA GLY A 175 15.36 -8.37 -2.94
C GLY A 175 15.51 -8.72 -4.42
N THR A 176 14.52 -8.40 -5.23
CA THR A 176 14.65 -8.43 -6.68
C THR A 176 14.19 -7.12 -7.33
N GLY A 177 14.68 -6.83 -8.51
CA GLY A 177 14.32 -5.65 -9.29
C GLY A 177 15.20 -5.50 -10.51
N ARG A 178 15.34 -4.28 -11.03
CA ARG A 178 16.30 -3.95 -12.08
C ARG A 178 17.65 -3.62 -11.47
N ALA A 179 18.72 -3.73 -12.22
CA ALA A 179 20.09 -3.41 -11.78
C ALA A 179 20.20 -2.06 -11.06
N ALA A 180 19.51 -1.04 -11.58
CA ALA A 180 19.50 0.32 -11.00
C ALA A 180 18.89 0.38 -9.58
N ASP A 181 18.05 -0.57 -9.22
CA ASP A 181 17.35 -0.62 -7.94
C ASP A 181 18.16 -1.33 -6.85
N ARG A 182 19.27 -2.00 -7.20
CA ARG A 182 20.10 -2.83 -6.31
C ARG A 182 20.52 -2.08 -5.04
N GLN A 183 21.21 -0.96 -5.19
CA GLN A 183 21.72 -0.23 -4.02
C GLN A 183 20.61 0.23 -3.09
N LYS A 184 19.51 0.73 -3.65
CA LYS A 184 18.35 1.17 -2.88
C LYS A 184 17.70 0.02 -2.10
N ALA A 185 17.59 -1.17 -2.69
CA ALA A 185 17.07 -2.35 -1.99
C ALA A 185 17.99 -2.79 -0.84
N LEU A 186 19.30 -2.77 -1.05
CA LEU A 186 20.30 -3.05 0.00
C LEU A 186 20.23 -2.01 1.14
N ASP A 187 20.08 -0.73 0.80
CA ASP A 187 19.93 0.37 1.78
C ASP A 187 18.63 0.24 2.61
N PHE A 188 17.59 -0.39 2.07
CA PHE A 188 16.37 -0.76 2.81
C PHE A 188 16.52 -2.04 3.63
N GLY A 189 17.64 -2.76 3.51
CA GLY A 189 17.97 -3.88 4.35
C GLY A 189 17.89 -5.27 3.68
N ALA A 190 17.74 -5.35 2.36
CA ALA A 190 17.95 -6.62 1.66
C ALA A 190 19.40 -7.08 1.87
N GLN A 191 19.61 -8.37 2.17
CA GLN A 191 20.95 -8.93 2.30
C GLN A 191 21.52 -9.39 0.97
N GLU A 192 20.62 -9.79 0.05
CA GLU A 192 20.96 -10.14 -1.32
C GLU A 192 20.03 -9.44 -2.28
N PHE A 193 20.47 -9.31 -3.53
CA PHE A 193 19.66 -8.72 -4.58
C PHE A 193 19.90 -9.43 -5.91
N VAL A 194 18.79 -9.82 -6.55
CA VAL A 194 18.78 -10.45 -7.89
C VAL A 194 18.26 -9.44 -8.92
N ASP A 195 19.04 -9.18 -9.93
CA ASP A 195 18.63 -8.42 -11.09
C ASP A 195 17.82 -9.33 -12.04
N LEU A 196 16.53 -9.08 -12.14
CA LEU A 196 15.62 -9.93 -12.92
C LEU A 196 15.89 -9.96 -14.43
N GLU A 197 16.70 -9.01 -14.94
CA GLU A 197 17.08 -8.96 -16.36
C GLU A 197 18.36 -9.74 -16.65
N ASN A 198 19.30 -9.79 -15.71
CA ASN A 198 20.64 -10.31 -15.95
C ASN A 198 21.02 -11.51 -15.07
N ASP A 199 20.41 -11.68 -13.89
CA ASP A 199 20.71 -12.78 -12.99
C ASP A 199 19.69 -13.93 -13.17
N VAL A 200 20.09 -15.13 -12.74
CA VAL A 200 19.20 -16.30 -12.74
C VAL A 200 18.43 -16.35 -11.42
N LEU A 201 17.12 -16.12 -11.48
CA LEU A 201 16.28 -16.08 -10.29
C LEU A 201 16.32 -17.41 -9.50
N GLU A 202 16.46 -18.52 -10.17
CA GLU A 202 16.51 -19.86 -9.60
C GLU A 202 17.76 -20.13 -8.74
N ASP A 203 18.82 -19.34 -8.89
CA ASP A 203 20.04 -19.46 -8.07
C ASP A 203 19.83 -19.01 -6.62
N VAL A 204 18.73 -18.31 -6.33
CA VAL A 204 18.32 -17.96 -4.96
C VAL A 204 18.15 -19.19 -4.08
N GLY A 205 17.80 -20.33 -4.67
CA GLY A 205 17.46 -21.54 -3.92
C GLY A 205 16.09 -21.45 -3.24
N GLY A 206 15.86 -22.34 -2.25
CA GLY A 206 14.56 -22.40 -1.56
C GLY A 206 14.35 -21.25 -0.59
N VAL A 207 13.14 -20.66 -0.58
CA VAL A 207 12.71 -19.61 0.35
C VAL A 207 11.44 -20.01 1.10
N ASP A 208 11.20 -19.40 2.26
CA ASP A 208 10.02 -19.70 3.07
C ASP A 208 8.81 -18.86 2.65
N LEU A 209 9.06 -17.63 2.17
CA LEU A 209 8.03 -16.72 1.72
C LEU A 209 8.48 -16.00 0.43
N VAL A 210 7.57 -15.87 -0.52
CA VAL A 210 7.68 -14.95 -1.66
C VAL A 210 6.66 -13.85 -1.49
N PHE A 211 7.10 -12.59 -1.51
CA PHE A 211 6.22 -11.43 -1.57
C PHE A 211 6.26 -10.84 -2.98
N ASP A 212 5.17 -11.00 -3.71
CA ASP A 212 5.09 -10.69 -5.12
C ASP A 212 4.27 -9.42 -5.40
N VAL A 213 4.91 -8.44 -6.05
CA VAL A 213 4.29 -7.20 -6.54
C VAL A 213 4.39 -7.07 -8.07
N ILE A 214 4.80 -8.12 -8.77
CA ILE A 214 5.04 -8.12 -10.22
C ILE A 214 4.04 -9.01 -10.96
N GLY A 215 3.78 -10.20 -10.44
CA GLY A 215 2.86 -11.17 -11.05
C GLY A 215 3.44 -11.92 -12.25
N GLY A 216 2.54 -12.53 -13.02
CA GLY A 216 2.83 -13.15 -14.31
C GLY A 216 3.89 -14.25 -14.27
N ALA A 217 4.84 -14.20 -15.21
CA ALA A 217 5.89 -15.21 -15.35
C ALA A 217 6.86 -15.22 -14.16
N ILE A 218 7.14 -14.05 -13.55
CA ILE A 218 8.01 -13.97 -12.38
C ILE A 218 7.37 -14.67 -11.18
N ALA A 219 6.10 -14.41 -10.90
CA ALA A 219 5.39 -15.12 -9.83
C ALA A 219 5.38 -16.65 -10.03
N LYS A 220 5.17 -17.13 -11.27
CA LYS A 220 5.19 -18.57 -11.60
C LYS A 220 6.58 -19.21 -11.38
N ARG A 221 7.66 -18.49 -11.72
CA ARG A 221 9.04 -18.95 -11.45
C ARG A 221 9.32 -19.00 -9.96
N SER A 222 8.97 -17.92 -9.25
CA SER A 222 9.21 -17.80 -7.81
C SER A 222 8.42 -18.79 -6.96
N ALA A 223 7.21 -19.16 -7.39
CA ALA A 223 6.41 -20.18 -6.72
C ALA A 223 7.12 -21.54 -6.63
N ARG A 224 8.02 -21.85 -7.57
CA ARG A 224 8.83 -23.08 -7.59
C ARG A 224 9.99 -23.05 -6.59
N LEU A 225 10.37 -21.86 -6.11
CA LEU A 225 11.45 -21.67 -5.13
C LEU A 225 10.93 -21.77 -3.69
N ILE A 226 9.61 -21.85 -3.51
CA ILE A 226 9.01 -21.93 -2.19
C ILE A 226 9.23 -23.34 -1.61
N ARG A 227 9.82 -23.39 -0.41
CA ARG A 227 10.00 -24.63 0.34
C ARG A 227 8.64 -25.24 0.71
N SER A 228 8.63 -26.55 1.01
CA SER A 228 7.45 -27.23 1.54
C SER A 228 6.88 -26.49 2.74
N GLY A 229 5.57 -26.24 2.72
CA GLY A 229 4.86 -25.48 3.75
C GLY A 229 5.02 -23.96 3.68
N GLY A 230 5.79 -23.43 2.73
CA GLY A 230 5.99 -21.97 2.56
C GLY A 230 4.82 -21.27 1.87
N THR A 231 4.92 -19.95 1.70
CA THR A 231 3.81 -19.11 1.22
C THR A 231 4.22 -18.19 0.08
N LEU A 232 3.39 -18.13 -0.96
CA LEU A 232 3.37 -17.05 -1.94
C LEU A 232 2.30 -16.05 -1.52
N VAL A 233 2.70 -14.81 -1.25
CA VAL A 233 1.78 -13.68 -1.05
C VAL A 233 1.91 -12.76 -2.26
N THR A 234 0.80 -12.45 -2.92
CA THR A 234 0.78 -11.52 -4.06
C THR A 234 -0.29 -10.46 -3.91
N ILE A 235 0.01 -9.27 -4.42
CA ILE A 235 -0.93 -8.14 -4.53
C ILE A 235 -1.32 -7.87 -5.99
N VAL A 236 -0.82 -8.71 -6.90
CA VAL A 236 -1.14 -8.66 -8.34
C VAL A 236 -2.04 -9.85 -8.63
N GLY A 237 -3.28 -9.71 -8.24
CA GLY A 237 -4.23 -10.82 -8.34
C GLY A 237 -5.19 -10.72 -9.52
N PRO A 238 -5.98 -11.76 -9.75
CA PRO A 238 -5.76 -13.10 -9.22
C PRO A 238 -4.56 -13.80 -9.87
N SER A 239 -3.69 -14.40 -9.07
CA SER A 239 -2.50 -15.10 -9.55
C SER A 239 -2.79 -16.57 -9.84
N GLU A 240 -2.26 -17.08 -10.96
CA GLU A 240 -2.23 -18.52 -11.27
C GLU A 240 -1.02 -19.24 -10.66
N ALA A 241 -0.05 -18.49 -10.13
CA ALA A 241 1.13 -19.06 -9.52
C ALA A 241 0.77 -19.78 -8.23
N ARG A 242 1.23 -21.02 -8.08
CA ARG A 242 1.01 -21.84 -6.88
C ARG A 242 2.31 -22.58 -6.52
N PRO A 243 2.73 -22.58 -5.25
CA PRO A 243 3.79 -23.49 -4.80
C PRO A 243 3.33 -24.94 -4.91
N ALA A 244 4.30 -25.85 -5.07
CA ALA A 244 4.00 -27.28 -5.18
C ALA A 244 3.41 -27.86 -3.87
N ASP A 245 3.89 -27.36 -2.73
CA ASP A 245 3.40 -27.70 -1.39
C ASP A 245 3.48 -26.44 -0.51
N GLY A 246 2.34 -25.79 -0.28
CA GLY A 246 2.27 -24.52 0.45
C GLY A 246 1.03 -23.72 0.13
N LEU A 247 1.03 -22.46 0.54
CA LEU A 247 -0.08 -21.55 0.38
C LEU A 247 0.21 -20.53 -0.74
N ALA A 248 -0.83 -20.14 -1.47
CA ALA A 248 -0.80 -18.94 -2.31
C ALA A 248 -1.98 -18.06 -1.92
N VAL A 249 -1.68 -16.82 -1.55
CA VAL A 249 -2.65 -15.84 -1.06
C VAL A 249 -2.60 -14.60 -1.94
N ASP A 250 -3.74 -14.28 -2.55
CA ASP A 250 -4.00 -13.00 -3.19
C ASP A 250 -4.80 -12.15 -2.19
N PHE A 251 -4.43 -10.88 -1.99
CA PHE A 251 -5.18 -10.02 -1.10
C PHE A 251 -5.19 -8.57 -1.57
N VAL A 252 -6.19 -7.84 -1.12
CA VAL A 252 -6.27 -6.38 -1.21
C VAL A 252 -6.13 -5.83 0.20
N VAL A 253 -5.29 -4.82 0.36
CA VAL A 253 -5.03 -4.21 1.66
C VAL A 253 -6.30 -3.61 2.28
N GLU A 254 -6.48 -3.83 3.57
CA GLU A 254 -7.57 -3.28 4.36
C GLU A 254 -7.05 -2.23 5.35
N SER A 255 -7.92 -1.26 5.68
CA SER A 255 -7.60 -0.27 6.72
C SER A 255 -7.54 -0.93 8.09
N ASP A 256 -6.44 -0.67 8.80
CA ASP A 256 -6.29 -1.05 10.21
C ASP A 256 -5.58 0.06 10.99
N ARG A 257 -6.33 0.68 11.91
CA ARG A 257 -5.84 1.79 12.74
C ARG A 257 -4.68 1.38 13.65
N ALA A 258 -4.72 0.16 14.20
CA ALA A 258 -3.68 -0.31 15.10
C ALA A 258 -2.37 -0.55 14.34
N GLN A 259 -2.46 -1.20 13.18
CA GLN A 259 -1.30 -1.41 12.30
C GLN A 259 -0.71 -0.08 11.82
N LEU A 260 -1.54 0.89 11.43
CA LEU A 260 -1.07 2.24 11.09
C LEU A 260 -0.31 2.89 12.26
N GLY A 261 -0.82 2.76 13.48
CA GLY A 261 -0.15 3.24 14.69
C GLY A 261 1.22 2.60 14.89
N GLU A 262 1.32 1.28 14.69
CA GLU A 262 2.57 0.53 14.78
C GLU A 262 3.58 0.93 13.68
N ILE A 263 3.09 1.18 12.46
CA ILE A 263 3.92 1.59 11.31
C ILE A 263 4.48 2.99 11.56
N VAL A 264 3.63 3.97 11.91
CA VAL A 264 4.08 5.35 12.13
C VAL A 264 5.03 5.46 13.32
N GLN A 265 4.86 4.62 14.36
CA GLN A 265 5.80 4.60 15.48
C GLN A 265 7.18 4.11 15.06
N ARG A 266 7.27 3.12 14.17
CA ARG A 266 8.57 2.67 13.61
C ARG A 266 9.25 3.75 12.77
N VAL A 267 8.46 4.58 12.07
CA VAL A 267 9.00 5.75 11.35
C VAL A 267 9.58 6.76 12.33
N ARG A 268 8.85 7.10 13.40
CA ARG A 268 9.32 8.01 14.44
C ARG A 268 10.61 7.54 15.14
N ASP A 269 10.71 6.24 15.35
CA ASP A 269 11.90 5.61 15.94
C ASP A 269 13.09 5.51 14.96
N GLY A 270 12.93 5.95 13.72
CA GLY A 270 13.94 5.83 12.67
C GLY A 270 14.19 4.40 12.17
N ARG A 271 13.34 3.45 12.56
CA ARG A 271 13.44 2.03 12.18
C ARG A 271 12.78 1.71 10.83
N LEU A 272 11.89 2.57 10.37
CA LEU A 272 11.22 2.48 9.08
C LEU A 272 11.35 3.81 8.34
N ARG A 273 11.66 3.76 7.05
CA ARG A 273 11.78 4.93 6.19
C ARG A 273 10.81 4.83 5.03
N THR A 274 10.18 5.95 4.69
CA THR A 274 9.31 6.04 3.51
C THR A 274 10.13 6.15 2.23
N ASN A 275 9.54 5.70 1.13
CA ASN A 275 10.10 5.79 -0.21
C ASN A 275 9.21 6.71 -1.05
N ILE A 276 9.40 8.02 -0.85
CA ILE A 276 8.65 9.07 -1.56
C ILE A 276 9.39 9.41 -2.84
N GLY A 277 8.66 9.42 -3.97
CA GLY A 277 9.18 9.74 -5.32
C GLY A 277 9.19 11.23 -5.60
#